data_d8261c8f16b2fcdcbaa698a8d68879cd
#
_entry.id   d8261c8f16b2fcdcbaa698a8d68879cd
#
_cell.length_a   1.000
_cell.length_b   1.000
_cell.length_c   1.000
_cell.angle_alpha   90.00
_cell.angle_beta   90.00
_cell.angle_gamma   90.00
#
_symmetry.space_group_name_H-M   'P 1'
#
loop_
_entity.id
_entity.type
_entity.pdbx_description
1 polymer ?
#
loop_
_entity_poly.entity_id
_entity_poly.type
_entity_poly.pdbx_seq_one_letter_code
_entity_poly.pdbx_strand_id
1 'polypeptide(L)'
;MLVVVTTGYEGKRGLVLGVANKRSIAWAIARRLAGAGAELAFTYQGARIEKSVRELAESVSSPLVTECDVRSDEDVARVFREVGEAFDGGLDLLVHAVAFAAAEDLEGRFTDTPRDRFWMALDVSAYSLVSCARAAEPLMEARGGGSILTMTYLGGERAVPHYNVMGVAKATLDSSMRYLAWDLGAKNIRVNAISAGPVRTLAARSIAGFTTMEAIVEERSPLHRHVDADDVGAAAAYLLSDDAKNVTGTTLYVDSGYHAMGM
;
A
#
# COMPACT_ATOMS: atom_id res chain seq x y z
N MET A 1 -11.58 30.16 18.46
CA MET A 1 -10.54 29.13 18.69
C MET A 1 -10.21 28.53 17.35
N LEU A 2 -9.09 28.95 16.73
CA LEU A 2 -8.62 28.35 15.48
C LEU A 2 -8.20 26.92 15.81
N VAL A 3 -8.94 25.93 15.32
CA VAL A 3 -8.45 24.55 15.27
C VAL A 3 -7.35 24.55 14.20
N VAL A 4 -6.11 24.60 14.64
CA VAL A 4 -4.97 24.31 13.75
C VAL A 4 -5.09 22.84 13.45
N VAL A 5 -5.53 22.49 12.25
CA VAL A 5 -5.48 21.12 11.73
C VAL A 5 -4.00 20.81 11.51
N THR A 6 -3.33 20.37 12.56
CA THR A 6 -2.01 19.81 12.46
C THR A 6 -2.19 18.34 12.10
N THR A 7 -2.11 18.01 10.82
CA THR A 7 -1.79 16.64 10.39
C THR A 7 -0.32 16.38 10.76
N GLY A 8 0.02 16.53 12.02
CA GLY A 8 1.31 16.27 12.58
C GLY A 8 1.47 14.78 12.82
N TYR A 9 2.59 14.24 12.34
CA TYR A 9 2.99 12.86 12.58
C TYR A 9 4.18 12.80 13.57
N GLU A 10 4.43 13.89 14.31
CA GLU A 10 5.49 13.93 15.31
C GLU A 10 5.32 12.83 16.34
N GLY A 11 6.35 12.01 16.53
CA GLY A 11 6.36 10.86 17.42
C GLY A 11 5.58 9.63 16.92
N LYS A 12 5.03 9.67 15.70
CA LYS A 12 4.46 8.51 15.03
C LYS A 12 5.57 7.71 14.35
N ARG A 13 5.51 6.38 14.50
CA ARG A 13 6.46 5.40 13.99
C ARG A 13 5.81 4.53 12.94
N GLY A 14 6.39 4.42 11.76
CA GLY A 14 5.78 3.73 10.63
C GLY A 14 6.69 2.75 9.93
N LEU A 15 6.12 1.64 9.45
CA LEU A 15 6.78 0.70 8.52
C LEU A 15 6.17 0.83 7.14
N VAL A 16 7.01 0.99 6.12
CA VAL A 16 6.59 1.11 4.72
C VAL A 16 7.17 -0.03 3.90
N LEU A 17 6.27 -0.88 3.35
CA LEU A 17 6.61 -1.93 2.40
C LEU A 17 6.23 -1.50 0.97
N GLY A 18 7.07 -1.88 -0.01
CA GLY A 18 6.78 -1.66 -1.43
C GLY A 18 7.48 -0.47 -2.07
N VAL A 19 8.43 0.18 -1.38
CA VAL A 19 9.33 1.15 -2.02
C VAL A 19 10.31 0.42 -2.92
N ALA A 20 10.35 0.79 -4.20
CA ALA A 20 11.33 0.28 -5.16
C ALA A 20 12.22 1.41 -5.73
N ASN A 21 11.66 2.59 -5.89
CA ASN A 21 12.35 3.79 -6.38
C ASN A 21 11.51 5.05 -6.09
N LYS A 22 12.03 6.21 -6.49
CA LYS A 22 11.37 7.53 -6.29
C LYS A 22 10.00 7.70 -6.96
N ARG A 23 9.59 6.81 -7.85
CA ARG A 23 8.28 6.83 -8.53
C ARG A 23 7.26 5.89 -7.87
N SER A 24 7.66 5.13 -6.85
CA SER A 24 6.74 4.24 -6.13
C SER A 24 5.68 5.05 -5.39
N ILE A 25 4.43 4.61 -5.43
CA ILE A 25 3.36 5.16 -4.58
C ILE A 25 3.78 5.09 -3.11
N ALA A 26 4.35 3.97 -2.68
CA ALA A 26 4.88 3.79 -1.32
C ALA A 26 5.88 4.89 -0.94
N TRP A 27 6.73 5.33 -1.88
CA TRP A 27 7.67 6.43 -1.63
C TRP A 27 6.99 7.79 -1.50
N ALA A 28 5.99 8.07 -2.34
CA ALA A 28 5.21 9.31 -2.21
C ALA A 28 4.48 9.40 -0.86
N ILE A 29 3.90 8.27 -0.41
CA ILE A 29 3.31 8.16 0.92
C ILE A 29 4.37 8.40 2.00
N ALA A 30 5.50 7.69 1.95
CA ALA A 30 6.57 7.80 2.93
C ALA A 30 7.12 9.23 3.04
N ARG A 31 7.41 9.87 1.90
CA ARG A 31 7.89 11.23 1.85
C ARG A 31 6.90 12.23 2.48
N ARG A 32 5.61 12.02 2.25
CA ARG A 32 4.55 12.85 2.83
C ARG A 32 4.49 12.69 4.36
N LEU A 33 4.55 11.45 4.86
CA LEU A 33 4.52 11.16 6.29
C LEU A 33 5.78 11.67 7.00
N ALA A 34 6.97 11.41 6.44
CA ALA A 34 8.24 11.89 7.00
C ALA A 34 8.32 13.41 7.00
N GLY A 35 7.87 14.08 5.91
CA GLY A 35 7.78 15.54 5.84
C GLY A 35 6.81 16.16 6.85
N ALA A 36 5.89 15.37 7.42
CA ALA A 36 4.96 15.74 8.48
C ALA A 36 5.41 15.25 9.88
N GLY A 37 6.64 14.73 10.03
CA GLY A 37 7.28 14.41 11.30
C GLY A 37 7.25 12.93 11.70
N ALA A 38 6.75 12.02 10.85
CA ALA A 38 6.81 10.58 11.14
C ALA A 38 8.24 10.03 11.03
N GLU A 39 8.61 9.13 11.92
CA GLU A 39 9.80 8.30 11.83
C GLU A 39 9.46 7.01 11.10
N LEU A 40 10.18 6.68 10.01
CA LEU A 40 9.80 5.59 9.11
C LEU A 40 10.91 4.57 8.92
N ALA A 41 10.56 3.29 9.05
CA ALA A 41 11.35 2.14 8.63
C ALA A 41 10.90 1.66 7.24
N PHE A 42 11.80 1.01 6.50
CA PHE A 42 11.52 0.54 5.15
C PHE A 42 11.93 -0.91 4.96
N THR A 43 11.19 -1.61 4.07
CA THR A 43 11.63 -2.88 3.53
C THR A 43 11.94 -2.80 2.04
N TYR A 44 12.80 -3.70 1.59
CA TYR A 44 13.05 -3.96 0.17
C TYR A 44 13.03 -5.46 -0.11
N GLN A 45 12.81 -5.85 -1.37
CA GLN A 45 12.88 -7.24 -1.81
C GLN A 45 13.99 -7.40 -2.84
N GLY A 46 15.07 -8.08 -2.44
CA GLY A 46 16.18 -8.44 -3.30
C GLY A 46 17.13 -7.32 -3.67
N ALA A 47 18.37 -7.70 -3.97
CA ALA A 47 19.51 -6.81 -4.20
C ALA A 47 19.30 -5.76 -5.31
N ARG A 48 18.40 -6.03 -6.27
CA ARG A 48 18.18 -5.13 -7.42
C ARG A 48 17.67 -3.75 -7.01
N ILE A 49 16.86 -3.65 -5.95
CA ILE A 49 16.27 -2.39 -5.51
C ILE A 49 16.87 -1.88 -4.20
N GLU A 50 17.68 -2.69 -3.50
CA GLU A 50 18.25 -2.35 -2.20
C GLU A 50 18.92 -0.97 -2.18
N LYS A 51 19.87 -0.73 -3.10
CA LYS A 51 20.58 0.54 -3.16
C LYS A 51 19.64 1.74 -3.26
N SER A 52 18.65 1.65 -4.14
CA SER A 52 17.68 2.74 -4.34
C SER A 52 16.82 2.98 -3.09
N VAL A 53 16.40 1.91 -2.40
CA VAL A 53 15.59 2.03 -1.18
C VAL A 53 16.42 2.63 -0.05
N ARG A 54 17.67 2.20 0.14
CA ARG A 54 18.57 2.76 1.16
C ARG A 54 18.85 4.25 0.94
N GLU A 55 19.14 4.68 -0.30
CA GLU A 55 19.34 6.10 -0.64
C GLU A 55 18.09 6.95 -0.33
N LEU A 56 16.90 6.43 -0.62
CA LEU A 56 15.64 7.11 -0.32
C LEU A 56 15.38 7.16 1.19
N ALA A 57 15.58 6.07 1.89
CA ALA A 57 15.42 5.99 3.35
C ALA A 57 16.37 6.92 4.10
N GLU A 58 17.63 7.02 3.65
CA GLU A 58 18.62 7.98 4.17
C GLU A 58 18.14 9.42 4.02
N SER A 59 17.49 9.77 2.90
CA SER A 59 16.97 11.13 2.65
C SER A 59 15.88 11.58 3.62
N VAL A 60 15.27 10.65 4.37
CA VAL A 60 14.28 10.89 5.42
C VAL A 60 14.76 10.43 6.79
N SER A 61 16.07 10.18 6.97
CA SER A 61 16.70 9.78 8.23
C SER A 61 16.09 8.52 8.85
N SER A 62 15.78 7.52 8.02
CA SER A 62 15.19 6.25 8.47
C SER A 62 16.12 5.50 9.42
N PRO A 63 15.63 5.00 10.57
CA PRO A 63 16.43 4.22 11.51
C PRO A 63 16.66 2.77 11.07
N LEU A 64 15.83 2.24 10.14
CA LEU A 64 15.88 0.84 9.73
C LEU A 64 15.52 0.67 8.25
N VAL A 65 16.39 -0.06 7.52
CA VAL A 65 16.11 -0.56 6.16
C VAL A 65 16.51 -2.03 6.12
N THR A 66 15.54 -2.92 5.93
CA THR A 66 15.77 -4.36 5.99
C THR A 66 15.16 -5.10 4.79
N GLU A 67 15.71 -6.24 4.42
CA GLU A 67 15.16 -7.09 3.36
C GLU A 67 13.91 -7.82 3.87
N CYS A 68 12.91 -8.03 2.99
CA CYS A 68 11.71 -8.79 3.29
C CYS A 68 11.16 -9.48 2.04
N ASP A 69 11.10 -10.79 2.06
CA ASP A 69 10.20 -11.54 1.17
C ASP A 69 8.89 -11.81 1.93
N VAL A 70 7.82 -11.16 1.53
CA VAL A 70 6.51 -11.28 2.19
C VAL A 70 5.88 -12.68 2.09
N ARG A 71 6.47 -13.58 1.31
CA ARG A 71 6.08 -15.00 1.21
C ARG A 71 6.69 -15.86 2.32
N SER A 72 7.69 -15.34 3.02
CA SER A 72 8.37 -16.04 4.12
C SER A 72 7.84 -15.54 5.46
N ASP A 73 7.18 -16.41 6.20
CA ASP A 73 6.72 -16.10 7.56
C ASP A 73 7.89 -15.78 8.48
N GLU A 74 9.07 -16.40 8.27
CA GLU A 74 10.30 -16.12 9.01
C GLU A 74 10.82 -14.70 8.72
N ASP A 75 10.78 -14.27 7.45
CA ASP A 75 11.19 -12.92 7.07
C ASP A 75 10.25 -11.88 7.65
N VAL A 76 8.95 -12.08 7.56
CA VAL A 76 7.96 -11.19 8.16
C VAL A 76 8.19 -11.09 9.67
N ALA A 77 8.32 -12.23 10.37
CA ALA A 77 8.57 -12.24 11.81
C ALA A 77 9.87 -11.53 12.19
N ARG A 78 10.95 -11.71 11.41
CA ARG A 78 12.24 -11.04 11.61
C ARG A 78 12.09 -9.53 11.44
N VAL A 79 11.48 -9.09 10.36
CA VAL A 79 11.27 -7.65 10.07
C VAL A 79 10.52 -6.95 11.20
N PHE A 80 9.41 -7.52 11.68
CA PHE A 80 8.64 -6.88 12.75
C PHE A 80 9.35 -6.91 14.11
N ARG A 81 10.22 -7.89 14.37
CA ARG A 81 11.12 -7.86 15.52
C ARG A 81 12.13 -6.71 15.40
N GLU A 82 12.82 -6.59 14.25
CA GLU A 82 13.77 -5.49 13.98
C GLU A 82 13.08 -4.11 14.07
N VAL A 83 11.85 -3.99 13.59
CA VAL A 83 11.02 -2.78 13.73
C VAL A 83 10.71 -2.50 15.20
N GLY A 84 10.36 -3.52 15.99
CA GLY A 84 10.15 -3.39 17.42
C GLY A 84 11.40 -2.90 18.14
N GLU A 85 12.58 -3.44 17.80
CA GLU A 85 13.87 -3.00 18.34
C GLU A 85 14.18 -1.54 17.95
N ALA A 86 14.00 -1.16 16.68
CA ALA A 86 14.27 0.19 16.19
C ALA A 86 13.31 1.25 16.77
N PHE A 87 12.10 0.85 17.16
CA PHE A 87 11.04 1.73 17.62
C PHE A 87 10.61 1.50 19.07
N ASP A 88 11.50 1.00 19.93
CA ASP A 88 11.26 0.77 21.37
C ASP A 88 9.93 0.03 21.64
N GLY A 89 9.66 -1.02 20.87
CA GLY A 89 8.49 -1.89 21.03
C GLY A 89 7.19 -1.35 20.48
N GLY A 90 7.15 -0.24 19.73
CA GLY A 90 5.91 0.36 19.25
C GLY A 90 5.86 0.70 17.77
N LEU A 91 4.68 0.54 17.16
CA LEU A 91 4.40 0.92 15.77
C LEU A 91 3.04 1.62 15.70
N ASP A 92 2.96 2.76 15.02
CA ASP A 92 1.71 3.50 14.82
C ASP A 92 1.11 3.28 13.42
N LEU A 93 1.99 3.14 12.40
CA LEU A 93 1.59 3.15 11.00
C LEU A 93 2.18 1.95 10.25
N LEU A 94 1.35 1.28 9.42
CA LEU A 94 1.80 0.27 8.47
C LEU A 94 1.30 0.62 7.07
N VAL A 95 2.23 0.83 6.14
CA VAL A 95 1.91 1.01 4.72
C VAL A 95 2.29 -0.25 3.96
N HIS A 96 1.28 -1.00 3.52
CA HIS A 96 1.42 -2.20 2.73
C HIS A 96 1.14 -1.88 1.25
N ALA A 97 2.19 -1.65 0.48
CA ALA A 97 2.09 -1.34 -0.96
C ALA A 97 2.82 -2.39 -1.82
N VAL A 98 2.62 -3.66 -1.47
CA VAL A 98 3.21 -4.82 -2.13
C VAL A 98 2.20 -5.49 -3.04
N ALA A 99 2.61 -5.81 -4.26
CA ALA A 99 1.84 -6.63 -5.19
C ALA A 99 2.78 -7.24 -6.24
N PHE A 100 2.45 -8.44 -6.69
CA PHE A 100 3.17 -9.12 -7.76
C PHE A 100 2.26 -10.03 -8.57
N ALA A 101 2.40 -9.96 -9.89
CA ALA A 101 2.00 -11.00 -10.84
C ALA A 101 3.06 -11.05 -11.95
N ALA A 102 3.27 -12.21 -12.55
CA ALA A 102 4.14 -12.33 -13.70
C ALA A 102 3.53 -11.56 -14.90
N ALA A 103 4.36 -10.92 -15.71
CA ALA A 103 3.88 -10.10 -16.84
C ALA A 103 3.04 -10.94 -17.83
N GLU A 104 3.42 -12.20 -18.04
CA GLU A 104 2.71 -13.14 -18.92
C GLU A 104 1.28 -13.42 -18.44
N ASP A 105 1.01 -13.35 -17.12
CA ASP A 105 -0.31 -13.58 -16.54
C ASP A 105 -1.23 -12.34 -16.63
N LEU A 106 -0.66 -11.17 -16.93
CA LEU A 106 -1.40 -9.94 -17.19
C LEU A 106 -1.76 -9.80 -18.69
N GLU A 107 -1.08 -10.56 -19.55
CA GLU A 107 -1.35 -10.64 -20.99
C GLU A 107 -2.19 -11.88 -21.30
N GLY A 108 -2.80 -11.93 -22.48
CA GLY A 108 -3.57 -13.08 -22.92
C GLY A 108 -4.88 -13.29 -22.16
N ARG A 109 -5.30 -14.54 -22.04
CA ARG A 109 -6.59 -14.92 -21.44
C ARG A 109 -6.42 -15.25 -19.96
N PHE A 110 -7.29 -14.74 -19.12
CA PHE A 110 -7.33 -15.05 -17.69
C PHE A 110 -7.43 -16.56 -17.42
N THR A 111 -8.20 -17.29 -18.24
CA THR A 111 -8.39 -18.75 -18.09
C THR A 111 -7.11 -19.57 -18.26
N ASP A 112 -6.08 -18.99 -18.85
CA ASP A 112 -4.79 -19.65 -19.11
C ASP A 112 -3.78 -19.45 -17.97
N THR A 113 -4.15 -18.71 -16.91
CA THR A 113 -3.29 -18.49 -15.74
C THR A 113 -2.97 -19.81 -15.04
N PRO A 114 -1.69 -20.24 -14.95
CA PRO A 114 -1.29 -21.45 -14.24
C PRO A 114 -1.60 -21.40 -12.74
N ARG A 115 -1.90 -22.56 -12.16
CA ARG A 115 -2.30 -22.69 -10.75
C ARG A 115 -1.25 -22.09 -9.79
N ASP A 116 0.00 -22.40 -9.98
CA ASP A 116 1.11 -21.92 -9.14
C ASP A 116 1.27 -20.41 -9.20
N ARG A 117 1.14 -19.80 -10.39
CA ARG A 117 1.19 -18.34 -10.58
C ARG A 117 -0.06 -17.65 -10.04
N PHE A 118 -1.22 -18.28 -10.15
CA PHE A 118 -2.44 -17.80 -9.53
C PHE A 118 -2.28 -17.69 -8.01
N TRP A 119 -1.78 -18.74 -7.37
CA TRP A 119 -1.53 -18.72 -5.92
C TRP A 119 -0.45 -17.74 -5.53
N MET A 120 0.64 -17.63 -6.30
CA MET A 120 1.69 -16.64 -6.05
C MET A 120 1.14 -15.20 -6.08
N ALA A 121 0.26 -14.88 -7.04
CA ALA A 121 -0.34 -13.55 -7.10
C ALA A 121 -1.20 -13.25 -5.86
N LEU A 122 -1.97 -14.21 -5.36
CA LEU A 122 -2.78 -14.05 -4.16
C LEU A 122 -1.91 -13.97 -2.90
N ASP A 123 -0.90 -14.82 -2.79
CA ASP A 123 0.02 -14.86 -1.67
C ASP A 123 0.73 -13.51 -1.48
N VAL A 124 1.41 -13.04 -2.54
CA VAL A 124 2.15 -11.78 -2.48
C VAL A 124 1.25 -10.55 -2.41
N SER A 125 0.10 -10.55 -3.10
CA SER A 125 -0.67 -9.31 -3.27
C SER A 125 -1.89 -9.19 -2.34
N ALA A 126 -2.22 -10.25 -1.61
CA ALA A 126 -3.36 -10.26 -0.69
C ALA A 126 -3.03 -10.86 0.68
N TYR A 127 -2.54 -12.13 0.74
CA TYR A 127 -2.24 -12.77 2.02
C TYR A 127 -1.14 -12.04 2.80
N SER A 128 -0.15 -11.48 2.11
CA SER A 128 0.92 -10.72 2.75
C SER A 128 0.41 -9.55 3.62
N LEU A 129 -0.75 -8.94 3.27
CA LEU A 129 -1.39 -7.95 4.14
C LEU A 129 -1.82 -8.58 5.47
N VAL A 130 -2.39 -9.80 5.43
CA VAL A 130 -2.84 -10.52 6.63
C VAL A 130 -1.65 -10.89 7.51
N SER A 131 -0.58 -11.41 6.90
CA SER A 131 0.66 -11.78 7.61
C SER A 131 1.32 -10.56 8.25
N CYS A 132 1.47 -9.45 7.52
CA CYS A 132 2.03 -8.20 8.04
C CYS A 132 1.15 -7.57 9.14
N ALA A 133 -0.18 -7.58 8.97
CA ALA A 133 -1.10 -7.04 9.98
C ALA A 133 -1.02 -7.83 11.29
N ARG A 134 -0.97 -9.17 11.22
CA ARG A 134 -0.77 -10.05 12.38
C ARG A 134 0.54 -9.74 13.10
N ALA A 135 1.61 -9.52 12.37
CA ALA A 135 2.91 -9.22 12.95
C ALA A 135 2.99 -7.79 13.52
N ALA A 136 2.26 -6.83 12.93
CA ALA A 136 2.17 -5.45 13.40
C ALA A 136 1.30 -5.30 14.67
N GLU A 137 0.29 -6.14 14.82
CA GLU A 137 -0.74 -6.04 15.87
C GLU A 137 -0.17 -5.82 17.27
N PRO A 138 0.78 -6.64 17.81
CA PRO A 138 1.30 -6.45 19.16
C PRO A 138 2.07 -5.12 19.32
N LEU A 139 2.78 -4.67 18.28
CA LEU A 139 3.50 -3.40 18.31
C LEU A 139 2.55 -2.19 18.27
N MET A 140 1.44 -2.30 17.53
CA MET A 140 0.40 -1.27 17.50
C MET A 140 -0.41 -1.25 18.80
N GLU A 141 -0.70 -2.41 19.36
CA GLU A 141 -1.40 -2.52 20.64
C GLU A 141 -0.60 -1.87 21.78
N ALA A 142 0.72 -2.02 21.78
CA ALA A 142 1.63 -1.36 22.73
C ALA A 142 1.59 0.19 22.62
N ARG A 143 1.16 0.74 21.46
CA ARG A 143 0.94 2.18 21.25
C ARG A 143 -0.50 2.63 21.53
N GLY A 144 -1.39 1.71 21.92
CA GLY A 144 -2.81 1.99 22.15
C GLY A 144 -3.64 2.03 20.87
N GLY A 145 -3.13 1.49 19.78
CA GLY A 145 -3.77 1.41 18.48
C GLY A 145 -2.84 1.77 17.34
N GLY A 146 -3.39 1.83 16.11
CA GLY A 146 -2.60 2.15 14.94
C GLY A 146 -3.43 2.28 13.66
N SER A 147 -2.76 2.49 12.53
CA SER A 147 -3.41 2.57 11.23
C SER A 147 -2.63 1.78 10.18
N ILE A 148 -3.35 0.88 9.49
CA ILE A 148 -2.84 0.06 8.39
C ILE A 148 -3.47 0.56 7.10
N LEU A 149 -2.63 0.80 6.09
CA LEU A 149 -3.06 1.21 4.75
C LEU A 149 -2.54 0.22 3.71
N THR A 150 -3.43 -0.22 2.83
CA THR A 150 -3.04 -1.01 1.65
C THR A 150 -3.43 -0.33 0.34
N MET A 151 -2.83 -0.79 -0.76
CA MET A 151 -3.07 -0.24 -2.10
C MET A 151 -3.84 -1.23 -2.96
N THR A 152 -5.02 -0.82 -3.40
CA THR A 152 -5.86 -1.59 -4.32
C THR A 152 -6.05 -0.86 -5.66
N TYR A 153 -6.91 -1.40 -6.50
CA TYR A 153 -7.25 -0.85 -7.81
C TYR A 153 -8.65 -1.28 -8.24
N LEU A 154 -9.32 -0.46 -9.03
CA LEU A 154 -10.67 -0.71 -9.59
C LEU A 154 -10.81 -2.10 -10.24
N GLY A 155 -9.70 -2.67 -10.73
CA GLY A 155 -9.66 -4.04 -11.26
C GLY A 155 -10.02 -5.15 -10.26
N GLY A 156 -10.08 -4.85 -8.96
CA GLY A 156 -10.63 -5.74 -7.93
C GLY A 156 -12.16 -5.81 -7.93
N GLU A 157 -12.82 -4.80 -8.47
CA GLU A 157 -14.28 -4.68 -8.53
C GLU A 157 -14.85 -4.94 -9.91
N ARG A 158 -14.11 -4.60 -10.95
CA ARG A 158 -14.51 -4.70 -12.35
C ARG A 158 -13.43 -5.38 -13.16
N ALA A 159 -13.82 -6.14 -14.18
CA ALA A 159 -12.86 -6.71 -15.12
C ALA A 159 -12.19 -5.60 -15.94
N VAL A 160 -10.90 -5.45 -15.76
CA VAL A 160 -10.06 -4.52 -16.51
C VAL A 160 -9.17 -5.33 -17.45
N PRO A 161 -9.18 -5.05 -18.78
CA PRO A 161 -8.29 -5.72 -19.72
C PRO A 161 -6.83 -5.64 -19.29
N HIS A 162 -6.09 -6.72 -19.48
CA HIS A 162 -4.66 -6.81 -19.10
C HIS A 162 -4.37 -6.67 -17.59
N TYR A 163 -5.38 -6.92 -16.74
CA TYR A 163 -5.18 -6.95 -15.31
C TYR A 163 -5.38 -8.35 -14.70
N ASN A 164 -6.20 -9.18 -15.35
CA ASN A 164 -6.36 -10.64 -15.15
C ASN A 164 -6.27 -11.08 -13.67
N VAL A 165 -5.30 -11.96 -13.34
CA VAL A 165 -5.13 -12.53 -12.00
C VAL A 165 -4.86 -11.46 -10.93
N MET A 166 -4.27 -10.33 -11.29
CA MET A 166 -4.08 -9.22 -10.35
C MET A 166 -5.42 -8.62 -9.91
N GLY A 167 -6.45 -8.60 -10.78
CA GLY A 167 -7.80 -8.19 -10.41
C GLY A 167 -8.38 -9.10 -9.32
N VAL A 168 -8.23 -10.43 -9.46
CA VAL A 168 -8.64 -11.40 -8.44
C VAL A 168 -7.88 -11.20 -7.13
N ALA A 169 -6.56 -10.97 -7.22
CA ALA A 169 -5.75 -10.68 -6.05
C ALA A 169 -6.19 -9.40 -5.33
N LYS A 170 -6.54 -8.33 -6.07
CA LYS A 170 -7.05 -7.08 -5.49
C LYS A 170 -8.43 -7.25 -4.85
N ALA A 171 -9.33 -8.04 -5.46
CA ALA A 171 -10.61 -8.38 -4.84
C ALA A 171 -10.41 -9.14 -3.50
N THR A 172 -9.46 -10.08 -3.47
CA THR A 172 -9.07 -10.80 -2.25
C THR A 172 -8.48 -9.84 -1.21
N LEU A 173 -7.61 -8.92 -1.62
CA LEU A 173 -7.02 -7.89 -0.76
C LEU A 173 -8.10 -6.99 -0.14
N ASP A 174 -9.07 -6.51 -0.92
CA ASP A 174 -10.15 -5.66 -0.47
C ASP A 174 -11.07 -6.37 0.53
N SER A 175 -11.33 -7.65 0.31
CA SER A 175 -12.06 -8.46 1.28
C SER A 175 -11.25 -8.68 2.56
N SER A 176 -9.97 -9.03 2.46
CA SER A 176 -9.08 -9.22 3.61
C SER A 176 -8.96 -7.95 4.45
N MET A 177 -8.86 -6.78 3.82
CA MET A 177 -8.82 -5.48 4.48
C MET A 177 -10.06 -5.28 5.38
N ARG A 178 -11.27 -5.62 4.90
CA ARG A 178 -12.50 -5.48 5.69
C ARG A 178 -12.54 -6.42 6.89
N TYR A 179 -12.09 -7.67 6.73
CA TYR A 179 -12.00 -8.62 7.85
C TYR A 179 -10.96 -8.19 8.88
N LEU A 180 -9.80 -7.69 8.44
CA LEU A 180 -8.78 -7.14 9.34
C LEU A 180 -9.29 -5.90 10.09
N ALA A 181 -10.07 -5.03 9.44
CA ALA A 181 -10.71 -3.89 10.10
C ALA A 181 -11.68 -4.33 11.19
N TRP A 182 -12.40 -5.44 10.99
CA TRP A 182 -13.27 -6.04 11.99
C TRP A 182 -12.48 -6.64 13.16
N ASP A 183 -11.50 -7.48 12.87
CA ASP A 183 -10.72 -8.22 13.88
C ASP A 183 -9.89 -7.28 14.76
N LEU A 184 -9.26 -6.27 14.16
CA LEU A 184 -8.32 -5.38 14.84
C LEU A 184 -8.98 -4.14 15.45
N GLY A 185 -10.24 -3.87 15.10
CA GLY A 185 -10.97 -2.68 15.55
C GLY A 185 -11.10 -2.57 17.06
N ALA A 186 -11.30 -3.69 17.76
CA ALA A 186 -11.35 -3.72 19.23
C ALA A 186 -10.05 -3.27 19.91
N LYS A 187 -8.92 -3.31 19.18
CA LYS A 187 -7.58 -2.86 19.59
C LYS A 187 -7.27 -1.45 19.11
N ASN A 188 -8.27 -0.70 18.65
CA ASN A 188 -8.10 0.64 18.10
C ASN A 188 -7.12 0.68 16.90
N ILE A 189 -7.05 -0.41 16.13
CA ILE A 189 -6.25 -0.50 14.91
C ILE A 189 -7.19 -0.39 13.71
N ARG A 190 -7.00 0.63 12.89
CA ARG A 190 -7.80 0.88 11.69
C ARG A 190 -7.12 0.26 10.48
N VAL A 191 -7.90 -0.28 9.56
CA VAL A 191 -7.38 -0.86 8.31
C VAL A 191 -8.19 -0.33 7.14
N ASN A 192 -7.52 0.33 6.19
CA ASN A 192 -8.15 0.95 5.02
C ASN A 192 -7.35 0.65 3.74
N ALA A 193 -7.97 0.89 2.61
CA ALA A 193 -7.34 0.80 1.30
C ALA A 193 -7.47 2.10 0.51
N ILE A 194 -6.53 2.34 -0.40
CA ILE A 194 -6.68 3.33 -1.46
C ILE A 194 -6.74 2.61 -2.80
N SER A 195 -7.79 2.88 -3.57
CA SER A 195 -7.90 2.52 -4.98
C SER A 195 -7.38 3.69 -5.81
N ALA A 196 -6.14 3.57 -6.27
CA ALA A 196 -5.52 4.61 -7.08
C ALA A 196 -5.85 4.44 -8.56
N GLY A 197 -6.01 5.54 -9.28
CA GLY A 197 -6.02 5.54 -10.74
C GLY A 197 -4.68 5.07 -11.33
N PRO A 198 -4.52 5.10 -12.66
CA PRO A 198 -3.28 4.72 -13.30
C PRO A 198 -2.15 5.69 -12.92
N VAL A 199 -1.23 5.26 -12.06
CA VAL A 199 -0.05 6.03 -11.65
C VAL A 199 1.20 5.45 -12.32
N ARG A 200 2.04 6.29 -12.91
CA ARG A 200 3.26 5.92 -13.64
C ARG A 200 4.37 5.39 -12.72
N THR A 201 4.22 4.15 -12.26
CA THR A 201 5.20 3.46 -11.42
C THR A 201 6.08 2.49 -12.20
N LEU A 202 7.07 1.88 -11.53
CA LEU A 202 7.85 0.79 -12.14
C LEU A 202 6.96 -0.43 -12.43
N ALA A 203 6.06 -0.77 -11.51
CA ALA A 203 5.11 -1.88 -11.67
C ALA A 203 4.12 -1.65 -12.83
N ALA A 204 3.65 -0.42 -13.03
CA ALA A 204 2.74 -0.06 -14.10
C ALA A 204 3.33 -0.31 -15.51
N ARG A 205 4.65 -0.27 -15.65
CA ARG A 205 5.34 -0.56 -16.93
C ARG A 205 5.17 -2.01 -17.40
N SER A 206 4.86 -2.91 -16.50
CA SER A 206 4.62 -4.33 -16.83
C SER A 206 3.19 -4.60 -17.34
N ILE A 207 2.31 -3.59 -17.32
CA ILE A 207 0.93 -3.71 -17.79
C ILE A 207 0.88 -3.30 -19.27
N ALA A 208 0.54 -4.24 -20.14
CA ALA A 208 0.35 -3.94 -21.56
C ALA A 208 -0.76 -2.90 -21.74
N GLY A 209 -0.53 -1.92 -22.61
CA GLY A 209 -1.52 -0.86 -22.87
C GLY A 209 -1.68 0.17 -21.74
N PHE A 210 -0.77 0.24 -20.77
CA PHE A 210 -0.87 1.19 -19.66
C PHE A 210 -1.09 2.64 -20.11
N THR A 211 -0.37 3.11 -21.14
CA THR A 211 -0.52 4.48 -21.69
C THR A 211 -1.93 4.70 -22.26
N THR A 212 -2.50 3.69 -22.91
CA THR A 212 -3.88 3.76 -23.42
C THR A 212 -4.89 3.79 -22.27
N MET A 213 -4.67 2.99 -21.24
CA MET A 213 -5.49 2.99 -20.02
C MET A 213 -5.47 4.37 -19.34
N GLU A 214 -4.29 4.96 -19.20
CA GLU A 214 -4.11 6.29 -18.64
C GLU A 214 -4.88 7.37 -19.43
N ALA A 215 -4.77 7.35 -20.76
CA ALA A 215 -5.51 8.26 -21.63
C ALA A 215 -7.05 8.10 -21.55
N ILE A 216 -7.54 6.85 -21.47
CA ILE A 216 -8.96 6.58 -21.28
C ILE A 216 -9.45 7.11 -19.93
N VAL A 217 -8.68 6.92 -18.86
CA VAL A 217 -9.05 7.43 -17.53
C VAL A 217 -9.07 8.94 -17.52
N GLU A 218 -8.09 9.61 -18.12
CA GLU A 218 -8.07 11.06 -18.24
C GLU A 218 -9.27 11.58 -19.05
N GLU A 219 -9.58 10.97 -20.19
CA GLU A 219 -10.71 11.36 -21.04
C GLU A 219 -12.07 11.18 -20.36
N ARG A 220 -12.25 10.07 -19.62
CA ARG A 220 -13.56 9.67 -19.09
C ARG A 220 -13.78 10.04 -17.63
N SER A 221 -12.75 10.37 -16.89
CA SER A 221 -12.93 10.77 -15.49
C SER A 221 -13.55 12.16 -15.38
N PRO A 222 -14.40 12.41 -14.37
CA PRO A 222 -15.02 13.71 -14.15
C PRO A 222 -14.05 14.91 -14.06
N LEU A 223 -12.85 14.68 -13.54
CA LEU A 223 -11.85 15.74 -13.39
C LEU A 223 -10.95 15.92 -14.62
N HIS A 224 -11.02 15.02 -15.61
CA HIS A 224 -10.23 15.07 -16.85
C HIS A 224 -8.73 15.35 -16.63
N ARG A 225 -8.14 14.65 -15.69
CA ARG A 225 -6.70 14.81 -15.36
C ARG A 225 -6.08 13.50 -14.86
N HIS A 226 -4.78 13.41 -15.02
CA HIS A 226 -4.00 12.30 -14.47
C HIS A 226 -3.99 12.32 -12.95
N VAL A 227 -3.83 11.13 -12.37
CA VAL A 227 -3.50 10.94 -10.96
C VAL A 227 -2.02 10.69 -10.84
N ASP A 228 -1.36 11.37 -9.95
CA ASP A 228 0.04 11.13 -9.64
C ASP A 228 0.23 10.49 -8.27
N ALA A 229 1.48 10.10 -7.96
CA ALA A 229 1.78 9.44 -6.70
C ALA A 229 1.60 10.38 -5.49
N ASP A 230 1.73 11.68 -5.68
CA ASP A 230 1.58 12.68 -4.60
C ASP A 230 0.12 12.90 -4.22
N ASP A 231 -0.83 12.76 -5.17
CA ASP A 231 -2.27 12.74 -4.88
C ASP A 231 -2.61 11.56 -3.96
N VAL A 232 -2.05 10.39 -4.27
CA VAL A 232 -2.20 9.19 -3.43
C VAL A 232 -1.54 9.38 -2.07
N GLY A 233 -0.35 10.01 -2.03
CA GLY A 233 0.36 10.35 -0.80
C GLY A 233 -0.45 11.26 0.11
N ALA A 234 -1.16 12.25 -0.44
CA ALA A 234 -2.03 13.14 0.32
C ALA A 234 -3.23 12.42 0.93
N ALA A 235 -3.91 11.57 0.14
CA ALA A 235 -5.02 10.75 0.61
C ALA A 235 -4.59 9.73 1.68
N ALA A 236 -3.41 9.12 1.50
CA ALA A 236 -2.81 8.21 2.46
C ALA A 236 -2.51 8.91 3.80
N ALA A 237 -1.97 10.13 3.75
CA ALA A 237 -1.72 10.92 4.95
C ALA A 237 -3.03 11.19 5.72
N TYR A 238 -4.14 11.46 5.05
CA TYR A 238 -5.43 11.57 5.74
C TYR A 238 -5.86 10.26 6.40
N LEU A 239 -5.88 9.15 5.66
CA LEU A 239 -6.34 7.85 6.21
C LEU A 239 -5.48 7.32 7.35
N LEU A 240 -4.19 7.64 7.36
CA LEU A 240 -3.26 7.23 8.40
C LEU A 240 -3.26 8.16 9.62
N SER A 241 -3.80 9.38 9.51
CA SER A 241 -3.83 10.38 10.58
C SER A 241 -4.92 10.13 11.62
N ASP A 242 -4.83 10.85 12.73
CA ASP A 242 -5.85 10.86 13.79
C ASP A 242 -7.15 11.57 13.33
N ASP A 243 -7.11 12.39 12.27
CA ASP A 243 -8.30 12.98 11.65
C ASP A 243 -9.24 11.92 11.06
N ALA A 244 -8.69 10.76 10.69
CA ALA A 244 -9.44 9.60 10.20
C ALA A 244 -9.79 8.57 11.30
N LYS A 245 -9.79 8.95 12.57
CA LYS A 245 -9.98 8.04 13.73
C LYS A 245 -11.25 7.18 13.67
N ASN A 246 -12.27 7.60 12.97
CA ASN A 246 -13.53 6.86 12.78
C ASN A 246 -13.65 6.27 11.36
N VAL A 247 -12.56 6.20 10.59
CA VAL A 247 -12.53 5.66 9.23
C VAL A 247 -11.75 4.34 9.25
N THR A 248 -12.46 3.23 9.08
CA THR A 248 -11.89 1.88 8.97
C THR A 248 -12.74 1.00 8.06
N GLY A 249 -12.16 0.00 7.43
CA GLY A 249 -12.84 -0.94 6.53
C GLY A 249 -13.28 -0.33 5.20
N THR A 250 -12.73 0.83 4.81
CA THR A 250 -13.11 1.55 3.60
C THR A 250 -12.03 1.51 2.53
N THR A 251 -12.45 1.61 1.28
CA THR A 251 -11.59 1.89 0.13
C THR A 251 -11.84 3.32 -0.33
N LEU A 252 -10.81 4.17 -0.27
CA LEU A 252 -10.86 5.54 -0.77
C LEU A 252 -10.35 5.56 -2.21
N TYR A 253 -11.16 6.10 -3.13
CA TYR A 253 -10.77 6.23 -4.52
C TYR A 253 -10.00 7.53 -4.75
N VAL A 254 -8.82 7.39 -5.37
CA VAL A 254 -7.97 8.50 -5.84
C VAL A 254 -7.72 8.27 -7.33
N ASP A 255 -8.73 8.55 -8.16
CA ASP A 255 -8.79 8.20 -9.58
C ASP A 255 -9.47 9.25 -10.45
N SER A 256 -9.49 10.51 -9.99
CA SER A 256 -10.17 11.62 -10.65
C SER A 256 -11.68 11.41 -10.86
N GLY A 257 -12.29 10.46 -10.10
CA GLY A 257 -13.72 10.11 -10.19
C GLY A 257 -14.04 9.04 -11.23
N TYR A 258 -13.04 8.42 -11.84
CA TYR A 258 -13.25 7.41 -12.89
C TYR A 258 -14.13 6.23 -12.44
N HIS A 259 -13.96 5.75 -11.19
CA HIS A 259 -14.73 4.65 -10.63
C HIS A 259 -16.25 4.89 -10.63
N ALA A 260 -16.68 6.16 -10.55
CA ALA A 260 -18.09 6.54 -10.50
C ALA A 260 -18.77 6.55 -11.89
N MET A 261 -17.99 6.43 -12.97
CA MET A 261 -18.50 6.49 -14.34
C MET A 261 -19.07 5.15 -14.78
N GLY A 262 -20.23 5.18 -15.41
CA GLY A 262 -20.91 3.97 -15.92
C GLY A 262 -20.44 3.52 -17.29
N MET A 263 -20.00 4.42 -18.14
CA MET A 263 -19.56 4.17 -19.53
C MET A 263 -18.43 5.13 -19.90
#